data_251e285da2d05afd91952e6ba3f17253
#
_entry.id   251e285da2d05afd91952e6ba3f17253
#
_cell.length_a   1.000
_cell.length_b   1.000
_cell.length_c   1.000
_cell.angle_alpha   90.00
_cell.angle_beta   90.00
_cell.angle_gamma   90.00
#
_symmetry.space_group_name_H-M   'P 1'
#
loop_
_entity.id
_entity.type
_entity.pdbx_description
1 polymer ?
#
loop_
_entity_poly.entity_id
_entity_poly.type
_entity_poly.pdbx_seq_one_letter_code
_entity_poly.pdbx_strand_id
1 'polypeptide(L)'
;MGRALIVSAGASSNEYISARLTELGYARPIIVPSAAEARRRMLESDFELIVVNSPLPDEFGHELCADAVEETDAGVIFLAKAAAAEQLLTPLSEEGVLLVTKPFSNTFFLQAIQMAAASNHRLLLLRQENQRMQEKLAQVRLVSRAKCCLIELGRMTEAEAHRYIEKKAMDTRRDRAEVAQEILDSYDPAQ
;
A
#
# COMPACT_ATOMS: atom_id res chain seq x y z
N MET A 1 12.92 2.76 -10.67
CA MET A 1 12.33 2.00 -11.79
C MET A 1 11.45 0.95 -11.17
N GLY A 2 10.15 1.01 -11.40
CA GLY A 2 9.17 0.13 -10.80
C GLY A 2 9.21 -1.28 -11.38
N ARG A 3 8.78 -2.26 -10.59
CA ARG A 3 8.59 -3.64 -11.03
C ARG A 3 7.17 -3.81 -11.54
N ALA A 4 6.99 -4.52 -12.65
CA ALA A 4 5.67 -4.85 -13.16
C ALA A 4 5.49 -6.37 -13.29
N LEU A 5 4.29 -6.85 -12.96
CA LEU A 5 3.84 -8.23 -13.14
C LEU A 5 2.82 -8.29 -14.28
N ILE A 6 3.02 -9.20 -15.21
CA ILE A 6 2.07 -9.51 -16.28
C ILE A 6 1.53 -10.91 -16.02
N VAL A 7 0.23 -11.03 -15.83
CA VAL A 7 -0.46 -12.31 -15.66
C VAL A 7 -1.20 -12.63 -16.95
N SER A 8 -0.63 -13.48 -17.78
CA SER A 8 -1.16 -13.78 -19.11
C SER A 8 -0.56 -15.04 -19.70
N ALA A 9 -1.41 -15.90 -20.28
CA ALA A 9 -1.00 -17.15 -20.93
C ALA A 9 -0.66 -16.99 -22.43
N GLY A 10 -1.04 -15.87 -23.06
CA GLY A 10 -0.88 -15.68 -24.51
C GLY A 10 0.46 -15.07 -24.89
N ALA A 11 1.28 -15.75 -25.69
CA ALA A 11 2.62 -15.28 -26.06
C ALA A 11 2.59 -13.89 -26.76
N SER A 12 1.74 -13.71 -27.75
CA SER A 12 1.63 -12.41 -28.46
C SER A 12 1.12 -11.27 -27.57
N SER A 13 0.22 -11.57 -26.63
CA SER A 13 -0.23 -10.60 -25.63
C SER A 13 0.90 -10.22 -24.68
N ASN A 14 1.71 -11.20 -24.27
CA ASN A 14 2.85 -11.00 -23.40
C ASN A 14 3.89 -10.07 -24.03
N GLU A 15 4.22 -10.31 -25.30
CA GLU A 15 5.15 -9.46 -26.05
C GLU A 15 4.62 -8.03 -26.16
N TYR A 16 3.35 -7.87 -26.53
CA TYR A 16 2.70 -6.57 -26.65
C TYR A 16 2.70 -5.80 -25.34
N ILE A 17 2.21 -6.41 -24.25
CA ILE A 17 2.11 -5.77 -22.94
C ILE A 17 3.51 -5.43 -22.42
N SER A 18 4.47 -6.36 -22.53
CA SER A 18 5.85 -6.17 -22.08
C SER A 18 6.52 -5.00 -22.83
N ALA A 19 6.33 -4.89 -24.15
CA ALA A 19 6.86 -3.79 -24.93
C ALA A 19 6.31 -2.44 -24.47
N ARG A 20 5.00 -2.33 -24.20
CA ARG A 20 4.36 -1.09 -23.72
C ARG A 20 4.83 -0.69 -22.33
N LEU A 21 4.98 -1.66 -21.44
CA LEU A 21 5.51 -1.42 -20.09
C LEU A 21 6.98 -0.94 -20.16
N THR A 22 7.78 -1.55 -21.03
CA THR A 22 9.17 -1.14 -21.22
C THR A 22 9.30 0.29 -21.78
N GLU A 23 8.42 0.70 -22.68
CA GLU A 23 8.35 2.10 -23.16
C GLU A 23 8.09 3.11 -22.05
N LEU A 24 7.34 2.71 -21.01
CA LEU A 24 7.04 3.52 -19.84
C LEU A 24 8.06 3.38 -18.70
N GLY A 25 9.16 2.68 -18.92
CA GLY A 25 10.27 2.59 -17.96
C GLY A 25 10.22 1.42 -16.99
N TYR A 26 9.27 0.47 -17.15
CA TYR A 26 9.27 -0.78 -16.40
C TYR A 26 10.29 -1.74 -17.01
N ALA A 27 11.48 -1.81 -16.41
CA ALA A 27 12.54 -2.67 -16.94
C ALA A 27 12.25 -4.15 -16.59
N ARG A 28 12.15 -5.01 -17.61
CA ARG A 28 11.96 -6.46 -17.48
C ARG A 28 10.72 -6.85 -16.66
N PRO A 29 9.50 -6.60 -17.16
CA PRO A 29 8.29 -7.08 -16.51
C PRO A 29 8.37 -8.61 -16.29
N ILE A 30 7.94 -9.06 -15.11
CA ILE A 30 7.83 -10.50 -14.82
C ILE A 30 6.54 -11.00 -15.45
N ILE A 31 6.61 -12.12 -16.18
CA ILE A 31 5.45 -12.70 -16.85
C ILE A 31 5.16 -14.05 -16.21
N VAL A 32 3.90 -14.24 -15.79
CA VAL A 32 3.40 -15.52 -15.26
C VAL A 32 2.13 -15.94 -15.99
N PRO A 33 1.94 -17.25 -16.24
CA PRO A 33 0.83 -17.72 -17.07
C PRO A 33 -0.50 -17.87 -16.33
N SER A 34 -0.53 -17.88 -14.99
CA SER A 34 -1.69 -18.25 -14.19
C SER A 34 -1.85 -17.38 -12.94
N ALA A 35 -3.05 -17.35 -12.40
CA ALA A 35 -3.36 -16.65 -11.15
C ALA A 35 -2.63 -17.27 -9.95
N ALA A 36 -2.57 -18.59 -9.87
CA ALA A 36 -1.85 -19.28 -8.80
C ALA A 36 -0.37 -18.89 -8.75
N GLU A 37 0.28 -18.74 -9.90
CA GLU A 37 1.68 -18.28 -9.94
C GLU A 37 1.79 -16.78 -9.62
N ALA A 38 0.83 -15.98 -10.02
CA ALA A 38 0.78 -14.55 -9.70
C ALA A 38 0.69 -14.33 -8.19
N ARG A 39 -0.22 -15.02 -7.49
CA ARG A 39 -0.33 -14.95 -6.01
C ARG A 39 0.98 -15.29 -5.32
N ARG A 40 1.65 -16.36 -5.77
CA ARG A 40 2.96 -16.71 -5.23
C ARG A 40 4.01 -15.61 -5.44
N ARG A 41 4.03 -14.99 -6.63
CA ARG A 41 4.97 -13.90 -6.92
C ARG A 41 4.69 -12.63 -6.12
N MET A 42 3.43 -12.32 -5.85
CA MET A 42 3.05 -11.20 -5.01
C MET A 42 3.56 -11.35 -3.57
N LEU A 43 3.61 -12.58 -3.03
CA LEU A 43 4.21 -12.85 -1.72
C LEU A 43 5.74 -12.74 -1.70
N GLU A 44 6.41 -12.99 -2.84
CA GLU A 44 7.87 -13.00 -2.94
C GLU A 44 8.49 -11.62 -3.25
N SER A 45 7.70 -10.70 -3.82
CA SER A 45 8.21 -9.43 -4.35
C SER A 45 7.13 -8.36 -4.44
N ASP A 46 7.54 -7.12 -4.18
CA ASP A 46 6.70 -5.95 -4.39
C ASP A 46 6.62 -5.57 -5.86
N PHE A 47 5.43 -5.20 -6.32
CA PHE A 47 5.16 -4.69 -7.65
C PHE A 47 4.55 -3.28 -7.58
N GLU A 48 4.89 -2.45 -8.54
CA GLU A 48 4.28 -1.12 -8.72
C GLU A 48 3.04 -1.20 -9.63
N LEU A 49 3.02 -2.19 -10.53
CA LEU A 49 1.93 -2.41 -11.48
C LEU A 49 1.71 -3.90 -11.73
N ILE A 50 0.45 -4.32 -11.73
CA ILE A 50 0.01 -5.67 -12.09
C ILE A 50 -0.97 -5.57 -13.25
N VAL A 51 -0.70 -6.29 -14.35
CA VAL A 51 -1.58 -6.34 -15.52
C VAL A 51 -2.09 -7.76 -15.67
N VAL A 52 -3.39 -7.95 -15.48
CA VAL A 52 -4.07 -9.24 -15.61
C VAL A 52 -4.81 -9.30 -16.95
N ASN A 53 -4.41 -10.22 -17.82
CA ASN A 53 -4.97 -10.41 -19.16
C ASN A 53 -5.92 -11.61 -19.20
N SER A 54 -7.19 -11.35 -18.93
CA SER A 54 -8.26 -12.35 -18.88
C SER A 54 -8.63 -12.94 -20.27
N PRO A 55 -9.08 -14.22 -20.34
CA PRO A 55 -9.11 -15.19 -19.25
C PRO A 55 -7.74 -15.83 -18.98
N LEU A 56 -7.52 -16.27 -17.75
CA LEU A 56 -6.36 -17.08 -17.36
C LEU A 56 -6.71 -18.58 -17.48
N PRO A 57 -5.72 -19.48 -17.49
CA PRO A 57 -5.95 -20.91 -17.60
C PRO A 57 -6.66 -21.54 -16.39
N ASP A 58 -6.46 -20.97 -15.21
CA ASP A 58 -6.92 -21.46 -13.92
C ASP A 58 -8.13 -20.70 -13.35
N GLU A 59 -8.33 -19.45 -13.75
CA GLU A 59 -9.48 -18.64 -13.34
C GLU A 59 -9.79 -17.52 -14.35
N PHE A 60 -10.89 -16.80 -14.12
CA PHE A 60 -11.21 -15.65 -14.99
C PHE A 60 -10.27 -14.44 -14.73
N GLY A 61 -9.76 -14.28 -13.52
CA GLY A 61 -8.75 -13.30 -13.13
C GLY A 61 -9.29 -12.07 -12.39
N HIS A 62 -10.59 -11.90 -12.23
CA HIS A 62 -11.13 -10.77 -11.45
C HIS A 62 -10.91 -10.94 -9.95
N GLU A 63 -10.99 -12.19 -9.43
CA GLU A 63 -10.65 -12.49 -8.04
C GLU A 63 -9.17 -12.21 -7.75
N LEU A 64 -8.28 -12.56 -8.68
CA LEU A 64 -6.87 -12.19 -8.56
C LEU A 64 -6.66 -10.68 -8.49
N CYS A 65 -7.46 -9.88 -9.22
CA CYS A 65 -7.37 -8.43 -9.14
C CYS A 65 -7.77 -7.90 -7.76
N ALA A 66 -8.82 -8.46 -7.15
CA ALA A 66 -9.23 -8.15 -5.78
C ALA A 66 -8.12 -8.49 -4.77
N ASP A 67 -7.59 -9.72 -4.84
CA ASP A 67 -6.45 -10.15 -4.00
C ASP A 67 -5.24 -9.20 -4.18
N ALA A 68 -4.93 -8.82 -5.41
CA ALA A 68 -3.80 -7.93 -5.70
C ALA A 68 -3.95 -6.53 -5.09
N VAL A 69 -5.17 -5.98 -5.06
CA VAL A 69 -5.45 -4.68 -4.42
C VAL A 69 -5.42 -4.78 -2.91
N GLU A 70 -5.90 -5.90 -2.34
CA GLU A 70 -5.93 -6.11 -0.89
C GLU A 70 -4.54 -6.42 -0.32
N GLU A 71 -3.77 -7.26 -1.01
CA GLU A 71 -2.49 -7.79 -0.50
C GLU A 71 -1.28 -6.97 -0.92
N THR A 72 -1.41 -6.09 -1.94
CA THR A 72 -0.27 -5.32 -2.47
C THR A 72 -0.56 -3.83 -2.56
N ASP A 73 0.51 -3.06 -2.71
CA ASP A 73 0.46 -1.64 -3.04
C ASP A 73 0.58 -1.39 -4.56
N ALA A 74 0.28 -2.36 -5.41
CA ALA A 74 0.38 -2.22 -6.86
C ALA A 74 -0.84 -1.54 -7.47
N GLY A 75 -0.63 -0.76 -8.55
CA GLY A 75 -1.73 -0.40 -9.44
C GLY A 75 -2.18 -1.62 -10.24
N VAL A 76 -3.48 -1.91 -10.31
CA VAL A 76 -4.00 -3.11 -10.97
C VAL A 76 -4.77 -2.74 -12.22
N ILE A 77 -4.40 -3.37 -13.36
CA ILE A 77 -5.12 -3.26 -14.63
C ILE A 77 -5.67 -4.62 -15.01
N PHE A 78 -6.97 -4.67 -15.28
CA PHE A 78 -7.65 -5.87 -15.76
C PHE A 78 -8.05 -5.74 -17.22
N LEU A 79 -7.54 -6.60 -18.09
CA LEU A 79 -7.83 -6.62 -19.54
C LEU A 79 -8.88 -7.69 -19.83
N ALA A 80 -10.10 -7.32 -20.16
CA ALA A 80 -11.21 -8.24 -20.44
C ALA A 80 -11.88 -7.97 -21.78
N LYS A 81 -12.61 -8.96 -22.33
CA LYS A 81 -13.49 -8.77 -23.49
C LYS A 81 -14.73 -7.96 -23.09
N ALA A 82 -15.30 -7.20 -24.04
CA ALA A 82 -16.46 -6.33 -23.79
C ALA A 82 -17.63 -7.00 -23.07
N ALA A 83 -17.99 -8.20 -23.46
CA ALA A 83 -19.11 -8.94 -22.86
C ALA A 83 -18.92 -9.24 -21.35
N ALA A 84 -17.69 -9.42 -20.91
CA ALA A 84 -17.39 -9.66 -19.49
C ALA A 84 -17.15 -8.35 -18.73
N ALA A 85 -16.63 -7.34 -19.42
CA ALA A 85 -16.32 -6.04 -18.85
C ALA A 85 -17.56 -5.33 -18.30
N GLU A 86 -18.70 -5.43 -18.97
CA GLU A 86 -19.95 -4.77 -18.58
C GLU A 86 -20.43 -5.17 -17.19
N GLN A 87 -20.30 -6.45 -16.84
CA GLN A 87 -20.70 -6.98 -15.53
C GLN A 87 -19.70 -6.70 -14.42
N LEU A 88 -18.42 -6.55 -14.77
CA LEU A 88 -17.31 -6.38 -13.82
C LEU A 88 -16.91 -4.94 -13.59
N LEU A 89 -17.42 -3.99 -14.39
CA LEU A 89 -17.01 -2.59 -14.34
C LEU A 89 -17.22 -1.96 -12.97
N THR A 90 -18.43 -2.11 -12.41
CA THR A 90 -18.76 -1.49 -11.12
C THR A 90 -17.97 -2.13 -9.97
N PRO A 91 -18.00 -3.46 -9.75
CA PRO A 91 -17.27 -4.05 -8.64
C PRO A 91 -15.76 -3.80 -8.71
N LEU A 92 -15.13 -3.98 -9.86
CA LEU A 92 -13.70 -3.75 -9.99
C LEU A 92 -13.29 -2.28 -9.82
N SER A 93 -14.15 -1.35 -10.24
CA SER A 93 -13.89 0.10 -10.05
C SER A 93 -13.97 0.50 -8.59
N GLU A 94 -14.89 -0.07 -7.82
CA GLU A 94 -15.02 0.17 -6.37
C GLU A 94 -13.81 -0.39 -5.60
N GLU A 95 -13.22 -1.46 -6.07
CA GLU A 95 -11.98 -2.05 -5.54
C GLU A 95 -10.72 -1.27 -5.97
N GLY A 96 -10.83 -0.33 -6.91
CA GLY A 96 -9.70 0.45 -7.42
C GLY A 96 -8.93 -0.21 -8.57
N VAL A 97 -9.51 -1.24 -9.19
CA VAL A 97 -8.95 -1.91 -10.37
C VAL A 97 -9.34 -1.14 -11.64
N LEU A 98 -8.36 -0.85 -12.49
CA LEU A 98 -8.61 -0.22 -13.78
C LEU A 98 -8.99 -1.27 -14.84
N LEU A 99 -10.25 -1.29 -15.24
CA LEU A 99 -10.73 -2.17 -16.30
C LEU A 99 -10.47 -1.61 -17.70
N VAL A 100 -9.82 -2.39 -18.55
CA VAL A 100 -9.56 -2.07 -19.96
C VAL A 100 -10.21 -3.11 -20.87
N THR A 101 -11.14 -2.66 -21.70
CA THR A 101 -11.94 -3.52 -22.58
C THR A 101 -11.22 -3.80 -23.90
N LYS A 102 -11.11 -5.06 -24.27
CA LYS A 102 -10.57 -5.51 -25.56
C LYS A 102 -11.64 -5.49 -26.68
N PRO A 103 -11.33 -5.03 -27.92
CA PRO A 103 -10.04 -4.48 -28.36
C PRO A 103 -9.82 -3.03 -27.91
N PHE A 104 -8.56 -2.65 -27.67
CA PHE A 104 -8.16 -1.29 -27.29
C PHE A 104 -7.03 -0.75 -28.20
N SER A 105 -6.92 0.56 -28.29
CA SER A 105 -5.81 1.20 -29.03
C SER A 105 -4.54 1.24 -28.16
N ASN A 106 -3.38 1.32 -28.83
CA ASN A 106 -2.10 1.48 -28.16
C ASN A 106 -2.07 2.73 -27.24
N THR A 107 -2.56 3.85 -27.74
CA THR A 107 -2.62 5.10 -26.99
C THR A 107 -3.47 4.98 -25.73
N PHE A 108 -4.63 4.34 -25.83
CA PHE A 108 -5.50 4.12 -24.68
C PHE A 108 -4.85 3.22 -23.61
N PHE A 109 -4.16 2.15 -24.05
CA PHE A 109 -3.48 1.27 -23.12
C PHE A 109 -2.31 1.95 -22.40
N LEU A 110 -1.51 2.75 -23.10
CA LEU A 110 -0.45 3.55 -22.47
C LEU A 110 -1.00 4.55 -21.44
N GLN A 111 -2.12 5.23 -21.78
CA GLN A 111 -2.80 6.11 -20.84
C GLN A 111 -3.33 5.35 -19.62
N ALA A 112 -3.91 4.17 -19.82
CA ALA A 112 -4.40 3.32 -18.73
C ALA A 112 -3.28 2.93 -17.77
N ILE A 113 -2.09 2.55 -18.28
CA ILE A 113 -0.93 2.24 -17.45
C ILE A 113 -0.50 3.47 -16.63
N GLN A 114 -0.40 4.64 -17.26
CA GLN A 114 -0.03 5.87 -16.57
C GLN A 114 -1.05 6.27 -15.51
N MET A 115 -2.34 6.11 -15.77
CA MET A 115 -3.41 6.38 -14.80
C MET A 115 -3.34 5.43 -13.60
N ALA A 116 -3.17 4.13 -13.83
CA ALA A 116 -3.03 3.16 -12.76
C ALA A 116 -1.81 3.46 -11.86
N ALA A 117 -0.66 3.75 -12.47
CA ALA A 117 0.56 4.11 -11.74
C ALA A 117 0.40 5.41 -10.94
N ALA A 118 -0.18 6.45 -11.55
CA ALA A 118 -0.39 7.75 -10.89
C ALA A 118 -1.39 7.66 -9.74
N SER A 119 -2.50 6.91 -9.93
CA SER A 119 -3.51 6.68 -8.89
C SER A 119 -2.92 5.94 -7.70
N ASN A 120 -2.16 4.88 -7.97
CA ASN A 120 -1.48 4.11 -6.93
C ASN A 120 -0.45 4.96 -6.16
N HIS A 121 0.39 5.71 -6.85
CA HIS A 121 1.36 6.60 -6.20
C HIS A 121 0.68 7.59 -5.23
N ARG A 122 -0.46 8.16 -5.63
CA ARG A 122 -1.24 9.07 -4.77
C ARG A 122 -1.80 8.36 -3.53
N LEU A 123 -2.30 7.14 -3.68
CA LEU A 123 -2.78 6.33 -2.56
C LEU A 123 -1.67 6.00 -1.56
N LEU A 124 -0.48 5.65 -2.05
CA LEU A 124 0.70 5.40 -1.22
C LEU A 124 1.08 6.63 -0.39
N LEU A 125 1.10 7.81 -1.00
CA LEU A 125 1.40 9.07 -0.29
C LEU A 125 0.37 9.34 0.81
N LEU A 126 -0.92 9.15 0.52
CA LEU A 126 -2.00 9.33 1.51
C LEU A 126 -1.91 8.31 2.66
N ARG A 127 -1.58 7.05 2.37
CA ARG A 127 -1.36 6.01 3.39
C ARG A 127 -0.17 6.38 4.29
N GLN A 128 0.94 6.83 3.72
CA GLN A 128 2.12 7.27 4.48
C GLN A 128 1.81 8.48 5.37
N GLU A 129 1.06 9.46 4.85
CA GLU A 129 0.66 10.62 5.63
C GLU A 129 -0.28 10.23 6.79
N ASN A 130 -1.26 9.36 6.53
CA ASN A 130 -2.17 8.84 7.54
C ASN A 130 -1.41 8.08 8.65
N GLN A 131 -0.47 7.21 8.26
CA GLN A 131 0.36 6.48 9.21
C GLN A 131 1.18 7.44 10.08
N ARG A 132 1.82 8.45 9.49
CA ARG A 132 2.56 9.48 10.25
C ARG A 132 1.66 10.24 11.22
N MET A 133 0.42 10.53 10.83
CA MET A 133 -0.55 11.18 11.72
C MET A 133 -0.95 10.27 12.88
N GLN A 134 -1.18 8.98 12.62
CA GLN A 134 -1.48 8.01 13.66
C GLN A 134 -0.33 7.84 14.66
N GLU A 135 0.91 7.76 14.17
CA GLU A 135 2.10 7.71 15.01
C GLU A 135 2.22 8.96 15.91
N LYS A 136 2.01 10.16 15.35
CA LYS A 136 1.99 11.40 16.13
C LYS A 136 0.90 11.41 17.20
N LEU A 137 -0.31 10.94 16.86
CA LEU A 137 -1.40 10.83 17.83
C LEU A 137 -1.07 9.83 18.95
N ALA A 138 -0.46 8.71 18.63
CA ALA A 138 0.00 7.73 19.62
C ALA A 138 1.05 8.35 20.55
N GLN A 139 2.02 9.09 20.02
CA GLN A 139 3.04 9.80 20.80
C GLN A 139 2.41 10.84 21.75
N VAL A 140 1.45 11.66 21.26
CA VAL A 140 0.74 12.64 22.09
C VAL A 140 -0.03 11.96 23.23
N ARG A 141 -0.72 10.86 22.94
CA ARG A 141 -1.45 10.08 23.95
C ARG A 141 -0.49 9.51 25.00
N LEU A 142 0.66 8.99 24.56
CA LEU A 142 1.67 8.44 25.46
C LEU A 142 2.22 9.50 26.41
N VAL A 143 2.60 10.67 25.90
CA VAL A 143 3.07 11.81 26.69
C VAL A 143 1.98 12.30 27.66
N SER A 144 0.72 12.37 27.22
CA SER A 144 -0.41 12.75 28.10
C SER A 144 -0.59 11.75 29.25
N ARG A 145 -0.53 10.44 28.97
CA ARG A 145 -0.62 9.40 30.03
C ARG A 145 0.53 9.52 31.03
N ALA A 146 1.76 9.71 30.55
CA ALA A 146 2.91 9.92 31.42
C ALA A 146 2.77 11.16 32.31
N LYS A 147 2.23 12.27 31.75
CA LYS A 147 1.90 13.47 32.55
C LYS A 147 0.89 13.14 33.65
N CYS A 148 -0.20 12.43 33.32
CA CYS A 148 -1.18 12.01 34.33
C CYS A 148 -0.54 11.19 35.45
N CYS A 149 0.33 10.21 35.12
CA CYS A 149 1.06 9.45 36.15
C CYS A 149 1.94 10.35 37.03
N LEU A 150 2.67 11.29 36.44
CA LEU A 150 3.50 12.23 37.21
C LEU A 150 2.65 13.16 38.10
N ILE A 151 1.47 13.54 37.66
CA ILE A 151 0.54 14.37 38.47
C ILE A 151 -0.05 13.54 39.62
N GLU A 152 -0.60 12.37 39.32
CA GLU A 152 -1.33 11.54 40.29
C GLU A 152 -0.40 10.88 41.32
N LEU A 153 0.68 10.26 40.84
CA LEU A 153 1.61 9.48 41.66
C LEU A 153 2.85 10.29 42.08
N GLY A 154 3.35 11.14 41.17
CA GLY A 154 4.50 12.01 41.44
C GLY A 154 4.16 13.33 42.14
N ARG A 155 2.86 13.62 42.34
CA ARG A 155 2.34 14.85 43.00
C ARG A 155 2.85 16.14 42.34
N MET A 156 3.07 16.11 41.04
CA MET A 156 3.49 17.26 40.26
C MET A 156 2.27 18.05 39.76
N THR A 157 2.43 19.33 39.54
CA THR A 157 1.51 20.12 38.74
C THR A 157 1.65 19.79 37.25
N GLU A 158 0.67 20.10 36.42
CA GLU A 158 0.78 19.85 34.98
C GLU A 158 2.02 20.55 34.35
N ALA A 159 2.30 21.78 34.78
CA ALA A 159 3.46 22.53 34.30
C ALA A 159 4.80 21.89 34.72
N GLU A 160 4.87 21.30 35.90
CA GLU A 160 6.06 20.57 36.37
C GLU A 160 6.24 19.25 35.64
N ALA A 161 5.16 18.47 35.45
CA ALA A 161 5.18 17.22 34.70
C ALA A 161 5.61 17.43 33.23
N HIS A 162 5.09 18.49 32.59
CA HIS A 162 5.50 18.85 31.23
C HIS A 162 6.98 19.17 31.15
N ARG A 163 7.47 20.09 31.99
CA ARG A 163 8.90 20.46 32.04
C ARG A 163 9.81 19.28 32.38
N TYR A 164 9.36 18.37 33.24
CA TYR A 164 10.11 17.16 33.60
C TYR A 164 10.35 16.30 32.38
N ILE A 165 9.29 16.01 31.59
CA ILE A 165 9.41 15.19 30.38
C ILE A 165 10.31 15.88 29.35
N GLU A 166 10.11 17.18 29.10
CA GLU A 166 10.95 17.94 28.17
C GLU A 166 12.42 17.97 28.57
N LYS A 167 12.70 18.29 29.83
CA LYS A 167 14.07 18.34 30.33
C LYS A 167 14.75 16.99 30.22
N LYS A 168 14.06 15.90 30.63
CA LYS A 168 14.60 14.54 30.56
C LYS A 168 14.85 14.11 29.12
N ALA A 169 13.98 14.47 28.17
CA ALA A 169 14.17 14.23 26.74
C ALA A 169 15.42 14.96 26.19
N MET A 170 15.61 16.23 26.57
CA MET A 170 16.78 17.01 26.18
C MET A 170 18.09 16.46 26.81
N ASP A 171 18.08 16.16 28.10
CA ASP A 171 19.26 15.68 28.84
C ASP A 171 19.71 14.31 28.32
N THR A 172 18.78 13.43 27.95
CA THR A 172 19.05 12.08 27.43
C THR A 172 19.16 12.03 25.90
N ARG A 173 18.87 13.12 25.18
CA ARG A 173 18.78 13.17 23.71
C ARG A 173 17.84 12.12 23.11
N ARG A 174 16.72 11.88 23.79
CA ARG A 174 15.68 10.93 23.39
C ARG A 174 14.39 11.67 23.03
N ASP A 175 13.51 10.97 22.27
CA ASP A 175 12.18 11.51 21.99
C ASP A 175 11.33 11.57 23.28
N ARG A 176 10.41 12.56 23.33
CA ARG A 176 9.46 12.72 24.46
C ARG A 176 8.57 11.49 24.66
N ALA A 177 8.25 10.77 23.57
CA ALA A 177 7.46 9.54 23.66
C ALA A 177 8.25 8.40 24.31
N GLU A 178 9.55 8.27 24.02
CA GLU A 178 10.41 7.26 24.68
C GLU A 178 10.56 7.54 26.19
N VAL A 179 10.73 8.82 26.54
CA VAL A 179 10.78 9.23 27.95
C VAL A 179 9.43 8.98 28.63
N ALA A 180 8.33 9.25 27.95
CA ALA A 180 6.99 9.01 28.45
C ALA A 180 6.75 7.51 28.70
N GLN A 181 7.20 6.64 27.79
CA GLN A 181 7.10 5.19 27.98
C GLN A 181 7.91 4.74 29.19
N GLU A 182 9.15 5.20 29.35
CA GLU A 182 9.99 4.88 30.51
C GLU A 182 9.34 5.32 31.85
N ILE A 183 8.67 6.47 31.84
CA ILE A 183 7.93 6.94 33.01
C ILE A 183 6.76 5.99 33.32
N LEU A 184 5.97 5.64 32.31
CA LEU A 184 4.85 4.71 32.47
C LEU A 184 5.31 3.35 33.00
N ASP A 185 6.39 2.80 32.43
CA ASP A 185 6.97 1.52 32.86
C ASP A 185 7.46 1.57 34.33
N SER A 186 7.95 2.73 34.78
CA SER A 186 8.40 2.91 36.17
C SER A 186 7.27 2.99 37.20
N TYR A 187 6.05 3.27 36.76
CA TYR A 187 4.84 3.36 37.59
C TYR A 187 3.87 2.21 37.39
N ASP A 188 4.15 1.26 36.49
CA ASP A 188 3.31 0.08 36.30
C ASP A 188 3.60 -0.96 37.41
N PRO A 189 2.63 -1.26 38.32
CA PRO A 189 2.83 -2.18 39.43
C PRO A 189 2.79 -3.67 39.02
N ALA A 190 2.81 -3.98 37.71
CA ALA A 190 2.65 -5.33 37.18
C ALA A 190 4.00 -6.02 36.81
N GLN A 191 5.11 -5.65 37.47
CA GLN A 191 6.35 -6.44 37.49
C GLN A 191 6.74 -6.80 38.88
#